data_5127d795806a767bb85b4ffbd176c21c
#
_entry.id   5127d795806a767bb85b4ffbd176c21c
#
_cell.length_a   1.000
_cell.length_b   1.000
_cell.length_c   1.000
_cell.angle_alpha   90.00
_cell.angle_beta   90.00
_cell.angle_gamma   90.00
#
_symmetry.space_group_name_H-M   'P 1'
#
loop_
_entity.id
_entity.type
_entity.pdbx_description
1 polymer ?
#
loop_
_entity_poly.entity_id
_entity_poly.type
_entity_poly.pdbx_seq_one_letter_code
_entity_poly.pdbx_strand_id
1 'polypeptide(L)'
;MASMGQCYHNQTIGFFYNNSGKELSPHWRPKDMVVVALGLTVSMLVLLTNLLVIAAIASNRRFHQPIYYLLGNLAAADLFAGVAYLFLMFHTGPRTARLSIESWFLRQGLLDASLTASVATLLAIAVERHRSVMAVQLHNRLPRGRVVMLIVGVWVAALGLGLLPARFWHCLCALERCSRMAPLLSRSYLTVWALSSLLVFLLMVAVYTRIFLYVRRRVRRMSEHVSCHPRYRETTLSLVKTVVIILGAFVVCWTPAQVVLLLDGLGCESCNVLAVEKYFLLLAEVNSLVNAVVYSCRDAEMRRTFRHLLCCLCLRQSKHMSDPYAASARTGTSTRIMLPENSYPLMDSTL
;
A
#
# COMPACT_ATOMS: atom_id res chain seq x y z
N MET A 1 39.22 -2.67 27.07
CA MET A 1 37.95 -2.59 27.81
C MET A 1 37.17 -1.43 27.20
N ALA A 2 36.21 -1.71 26.28
CA ALA A 2 35.35 -0.70 25.75
C ALA A 2 34.42 -0.23 26.88
N SER A 3 34.39 1.06 27.17
CA SER A 3 33.44 1.68 28.09
C SER A 3 32.06 1.27 27.63
N MET A 4 31.29 0.62 28.51
CA MET A 4 29.87 0.43 28.28
C MET A 4 29.26 1.83 28.08
N GLY A 5 28.98 2.20 26.82
CA GLY A 5 28.44 3.49 26.48
C GLY A 5 27.12 3.68 27.20
N GLN A 6 26.97 4.82 27.85
CA GLN A 6 25.75 5.20 28.55
C GLN A 6 24.62 5.28 27.53
N CYS A 7 23.59 4.41 27.62
CA CYS A 7 22.42 4.46 26.78
C CYS A 7 21.46 5.56 27.25
N TYR A 8 20.91 6.33 26.30
CA TYR A 8 20.09 7.52 26.56
C TYR A 8 18.58 7.23 26.53
N HIS A 9 18.15 6.06 27.07
CA HIS A 9 16.74 5.65 27.05
C HIS A 9 15.78 6.60 27.78
N ASN A 10 16.29 7.39 28.73
CA ASN A 10 15.48 8.34 29.53
C ASN A 10 15.45 9.75 28.94
N GLN A 11 16.04 9.98 27.78
CA GLN A 11 16.06 11.29 27.14
C GLN A 11 14.80 11.56 26.34
N THR A 12 14.50 12.84 26.08
CA THR A 12 13.37 13.25 25.28
C THR A 12 13.66 13.13 23.78
N ILE A 13 12.62 13.07 22.96
CA ILE A 13 12.75 13.11 21.49
C ILE A 13 13.51 14.35 21.04
N GLY A 14 13.27 15.50 21.68
CA GLY A 14 13.98 16.75 21.39
C GLY A 14 15.50 16.63 21.51
N PHE A 15 15.99 15.88 22.49
CA PHE A 15 17.41 15.61 22.66
C PHE A 15 18.03 14.94 21.44
N PHE A 16 17.42 13.86 20.93
CA PHE A 16 17.92 13.13 19.76
C PHE A 16 17.85 13.97 18.48
N TYR A 17 16.78 14.73 18.32
CA TYR A 17 16.60 15.61 17.17
C TYR A 17 17.67 16.71 17.15
N ASN A 18 17.91 17.39 18.26
CA ASN A 18 18.96 18.40 18.35
C ASN A 18 20.35 17.81 18.09
N ASN A 19 20.64 16.63 18.64
CA ASN A 19 21.92 15.96 18.40
C ASN A 19 22.13 15.58 16.93
N SER A 20 21.07 15.26 16.19
CA SER A 20 21.15 14.96 14.75
C SER A 20 21.17 16.21 13.83
N GLY A 21 21.10 17.40 14.40
CA GLY A 21 20.97 18.66 13.63
C GLY A 21 19.59 18.90 13.03
N LYS A 22 18.58 18.15 13.47
CA LYS A 22 17.18 18.27 12.99
C LYS A 22 16.36 19.03 14.05
N GLU A 23 16.33 20.34 13.95
CA GLU A 23 15.61 21.19 14.90
C GLU A 23 14.08 20.98 14.87
N LEU A 24 13.50 20.75 16.05
CA LEU A 24 12.07 20.75 16.26
C LEU A 24 11.60 22.18 16.55
N SER A 25 10.78 22.73 15.66
CA SER A 25 10.15 24.03 15.89
C SER A 25 9.05 23.91 16.96
N PRO A 26 9.01 24.79 17.97
CA PRO A 26 7.91 24.81 18.93
C PRO A 26 6.59 25.30 18.35
N HIS A 27 6.64 25.96 17.19
CA HIS A 27 5.48 26.49 16.48
C HIS A 27 5.32 25.88 15.10
N TRP A 28 4.09 25.89 14.59
CA TRP A 28 3.79 25.47 13.24
C TRP A 28 4.42 26.38 12.21
N ARG A 29 5.30 25.85 11.37
CA ARG A 29 5.83 26.55 10.19
C ARG A 29 4.88 26.37 9.02
N PRO A 30 4.70 27.39 8.12
CA PRO A 30 3.81 27.26 6.95
C PRO A 30 4.09 26.03 6.10
N LYS A 31 5.37 25.69 5.87
CA LYS A 31 5.78 24.49 5.15
C LYS A 31 5.31 23.19 5.84
N ASP A 32 5.31 23.12 7.16
CA ASP A 32 4.86 21.95 7.89
C ASP A 32 3.34 21.79 7.80
N MET A 33 2.59 22.90 7.84
CA MET A 33 1.14 22.88 7.65
C MET A 33 0.73 22.40 6.26
N VAL A 34 1.43 22.87 5.21
CA VAL A 34 1.18 22.41 3.83
C VAL A 34 1.44 20.92 3.69
N VAL A 35 2.59 20.44 4.20
CA VAL A 35 2.94 19.01 4.15
C VAL A 35 1.92 18.16 4.90
N VAL A 36 1.50 18.59 6.08
CA VAL A 36 0.48 17.85 6.87
C VAL A 36 -0.87 17.87 6.17
N ALA A 37 -1.32 18.99 5.62
CA ALA A 37 -2.59 19.07 4.91
C ALA A 37 -2.60 18.15 3.67
N LEU A 38 -1.53 18.19 2.87
CA LEU A 38 -1.38 17.31 1.70
C LEU A 38 -1.29 15.85 2.12
N GLY A 39 -0.47 15.52 3.13
CA GLY A 39 -0.32 14.15 3.62
C GLY A 39 -1.63 13.58 4.16
N LEU A 40 -2.39 14.33 4.95
CA LEU A 40 -3.71 13.90 5.42
C LEU A 40 -4.69 13.67 4.25
N THR A 41 -4.67 14.53 3.24
CA THR A 41 -5.52 14.38 2.05
C THR A 41 -5.15 13.13 1.28
N VAL A 42 -3.85 12.91 1.01
CA VAL A 42 -3.37 11.72 0.30
C VAL A 42 -3.68 10.46 1.11
N SER A 43 -3.42 10.44 2.44
CA SER A 43 -3.75 9.32 3.31
C SER A 43 -5.23 8.95 3.24
N MET A 44 -6.14 9.92 3.28
CA MET A 44 -7.58 9.66 3.16
C MET A 44 -7.95 9.06 1.80
N LEU A 45 -7.34 9.55 0.72
CA LEU A 45 -7.53 8.98 -0.63
C LEU A 45 -6.97 7.56 -0.72
N VAL A 46 -5.79 7.30 -0.13
CA VAL A 46 -5.20 5.95 -0.05
C VAL A 46 -6.14 4.99 0.69
N LEU A 47 -6.67 5.41 1.84
CA LEU A 47 -7.61 4.60 2.62
C LEU A 47 -8.87 4.27 1.82
N LEU A 48 -9.52 5.28 1.24
CA LEU A 48 -10.75 5.10 0.49
C LEU A 48 -10.57 4.21 -0.73
N THR A 49 -9.54 4.46 -1.54
CA THR A 49 -9.31 3.73 -2.78
C THR A 49 -8.92 2.27 -2.53
N ASN A 50 -8.03 2.00 -1.56
CA ASN A 50 -7.62 0.64 -1.24
C ASN A 50 -8.72 -0.16 -0.52
N LEU A 51 -9.52 0.48 0.35
CA LEU A 51 -10.71 -0.14 0.92
C LEU A 51 -11.72 -0.55 -0.16
N LEU A 52 -11.92 0.30 -1.18
CA LEU A 52 -12.78 -0.01 -2.31
C LEU A 52 -12.24 -1.19 -3.14
N VAL A 53 -10.91 -1.28 -3.34
CA VAL A 53 -10.27 -2.43 -4.00
C VAL A 53 -10.52 -3.72 -3.22
N ILE A 54 -10.31 -3.70 -1.90
CA ILE A 54 -10.55 -4.87 -1.04
C ILE A 54 -12.02 -5.28 -1.08
N ALA A 55 -12.95 -4.32 -0.96
CA ALA A 55 -14.38 -4.57 -1.02
C ALA A 55 -14.79 -5.19 -2.37
N ALA A 56 -14.24 -4.70 -3.48
CA ALA A 56 -14.50 -5.25 -4.81
C ALA A 56 -14.02 -6.69 -4.95
N ILE A 57 -12.80 -7.00 -4.48
CA ILE A 57 -12.24 -8.35 -4.52
C ILE A 57 -13.06 -9.31 -3.65
N ALA A 58 -13.50 -8.87 -2.48
CA ALA A 58 -14.32 -9.67 -1.57
C ALA A 58 -15.73 -9.94 -2.11
N SER A 59 -16.33 -8.95 -2.79
CA SER A 59 -17.72 -9.03 -3.28
C SER A 59 -17.90 -9.86 -4.53
N ASN A 60 -16.87 -10.01 -5.36
CA ASN A 60 -17.01 -10.65 -6.67
C ASN A 60 -16.23 -11.97 -6.75
N ARG A 61 -16.96 -13.10 -6.87
CA ARG A 61 -16.36 -14.45 -6.96
C ARG A 61 -15.41 -14.64 -8.15
N ARG A 62 -15.47 -13.80 -9.18
CA ARG A 62 -14.55 -13.84 -10.33
C ARG A 62 -13.11 -13.48 -9.93
N PHE A 63 -12.92 -12.78 -8.81
CA PHE A 63 -11.60 -12.40 -8.28
C PHE A 63 -10.94 -13.46 -7.39
N HIS A 64 -11.41 -14.70 -7.41
CA HIS A 64 -10.80 -15.80 -6.66
C HIS A 64 -9.60 -16.48 -7.37
N GLN A 65 -8.95 -15.77 -8.29
CA GLN A 65 -7.70 -16.22 -8.92
C GLN A 65 -6.48 -15.76 -8.08
N PRO A 66 -5.35 -16.49 -8.14
CA PRO A 66 -4.14 -16.19 -7.34
C PRO A 66 -3.66 -14.75 -7.42
N ILE A 67 -3.76 -14.13 -8.60
CA ILE A 67 -3.35 -12.75 -8.81
C ILE A 67 -4.18 -11.74 -8.01
N TYR A 68 -5.49 -11.98 -7.85
CA TYR A 68 -6.35 -11.08 -7.07
C TYR A 68 -6.11 -11.20 -5.57
N TYR A 69 -5.62 -12.34 -5.06
CA TYR A 69 -5.14 -12.43 -3.69
C TYR A 69 -3.91 -11.56 -3.46
N LEU A 70 -2.98 -11.51 -4.43
CA LEU A 70 -1.82 -10.61 -4.35
C LEU A 70 -2.23 -9.14 -4.49
N LEU A 71 -3.18 -8.82 -5.37
CA LEU A 71 -3.73 -7.46 -5.49
C LEU A 71 -4.48 -7.03 -4.21
N GLY A 72 -5.24 -7.93 -3.60
CA GLY A 72 -5.88 -7.71 -2.30
C GLY A 72 -4.87 -7.49 -1.18
N ASN A 73 -3.77 -8.26 -1.19
CA ASN A 73 -2.67 -8.08 -0.24
C ASN A 73 -1.94 -6.74 -0.44
N LEU A 74 -1.73 -6.33 -1.69
CA LEU A 74 -1.17 -5.00 -1.99
C LEU A 74 -2.09 -3.90 -1.46
N ALA A 75 -3.39 -3.98 -1.74
CA ALA A 75 -4.35 -3.01 -1.23
C ALA A 75 -4.41 -3.02 0.31
N ALA A 76 -4.25 -4.16 0.98
CA ALA A 76 -4.15 -4.24 2.44
C ALA A 76 -2.86 -3.60 2.97
N ALA A 77 -1.71 -3.80 2.31
CA ALA A 77 -0.45 -3.16 2.67
C ALA A 77 -0.52 -1.63 2.47
N ASP A 78 -1.12 -1.17 1.36
CA ASP A 78 -1.31 0.24 1.08
C ASP A 78 -2.34 0.89 2.02
N LEU A 79 -3.40 0.16 2.43
CA LEU A 79 -4.34 0.60 3.47
C LEU A 79 -3.62 0.79 4.81
N PHE A 80 -2.75 -0.17 5.18
CA PHE A 80 -1.94 -0.09 6.39
C PHE A 80 -0.94 1.08 6.32
N ALA A 81 -0.35 1.34 5.15
CA ALA A 81 0.48 2.51 4.89
C ALA A 81 -0.32 3.81 5.13
N GLY A 82 -1.53 3.93 4.59
CA GLY A 82 -2.40 5.09 4.81
C GLY A 82 -2.65 5.36 6.30
N VAL A 83 -2.90 4.33 7.12
CA VAL A 83 -3.03 4.47 8.57
C VAL A 83 -1.72 4.93 9.22
N ALA A 84 -0.58 4.35 8.82
CA ALA A 84 0.73 4.72 9.32
C ALA A 84 1.10 6.18 8.98
N TYR A 85 0.78 6.64 7.76
CA TYR A 85 0.94 8.02 7.35
C TYR A 85 0.01 8.98 8.09
N LEU A 86 -1.24 8.62 8.35
CA LEU A 86 -2.11 9.42 9.24
C LEU A 86 -1.46 9.59 10.61
N PHE A 87 -0.96 8.51 11.20
CA PHE A 87 -0.27 8.58 12.48
C PHE A 87 0.97 9.47 12.41
N LEU A 88 1.75 9.39 11.32
CA LEU A 88 2.89 10.28 11.07
C LEU A 88 2.45 11.75 10.98
N MET A 89 1.42 12.07 10.20
CA MET A 89 0.95 13.44 10.00
C MET A 89 0.41 14.06 11.30
N PHE A 90 -0.33 13.30 12.11
CA PHE A 90 -0.81 13.76 13.41
C PHE A 90 0.33 14.06 14.40
N HIS A 91 1.48 13.42 14.25
CA HIS A 91 2.67 13.59 15.10
C HIS A 91 3.82 14.31 14.39
N THR A 92 3.51 15.14 13.40
CA THR A 92 4.49 15.99 12.69
C THR A 92 4.51 17.41 13.27
N GLY A 93 5.58 18.17 12.99
CA GLY A 93 5.77 19.54 13.47
C GLY A 93 6.01 19.61 14.99
N PRO A 94 5.40 20.56 15.71
CA PRO A 94 5.59 20.76 17.17
C PRO A 94 5.15 19.55 18.00
N ARG A 95 4.24 18.71 17.46
CA ARG A 95 3.74 17.52 18.16
C ARG A 95 4.77 16.38 18.23
N THR A 96 5.79 16.39 17.37
CA THR A 96 6.86 15.40 17.38
C THR A 96 7.60 15.37 18.73
N ALA A 97 7.82 16.52 19.35
CA ALA A 97 8.50 16.63 20.65
C ALA A 97 7.74 15.97 21.80
N ARG A 98 6.43 15.73 21.65
CA ARG A 98 5.55 15.13 22.67
C ARG A 98 5.52 13.61 22.62
N LEU A 99 6.16 12.99 21.62
CA LEU A 99 6.20 11.54 21.51
C LEU A 99 7.12 10.94 22.58
N SER A 100 6.74 9.78 23.12
CA SER A 100 7.67 8.91 23.81
C SER A 100 8.59 8.21 22.81
N ILE A 101 9.73 7.70 23.25
CA ILE A 101 10.66 6.92 22.44
C ILE A 101 9.94 5.71 21.81
N GLU A 102 9.12 5.01 22.60
CA GLU A 102 8.35 3.85 22.14
C GLU A 102 7.33 4.22 21.03
N SER A 103 6.59 5.31 21.24
CA SER A 103 5.62 5.80 20.24
C SER A 103 6.30 6.26 18.96
N TRP A 104 7.50 6.82 19.07
CA TRP A 104 8.31 7.19 17.92
C TRP A 104 8.75 5.95 17.12
N PHE A 105 9.27 4.91 17.79
CA PHE A 105 9.64 3.65 17.14
C PHE A 105 8.44 2.93 16.54
N LEU A 106 7.29 2.93 17.23
CA LEU A 106 6.05 2.35 16.70
C LEU A 106 5.64 3.06 15.41
N ARG A 107 5.61 4.39 15.41
CA ARG A 107 5.29 5.19 14.22
C ARG A 107 6.20 4.86 13.05
N GLN A 108 7.52 4.84 13.28
CA GLN A 108 8.50 4.53 12.25
C GLN A 108 8.39 3.09 11.78
N GLY A 109 8.26 2.15 12.70
CA GLY A 109 8.15 0.73 12.38
C GLY A 109 6.88 0.38 11.59
N LEU A 110 5.76 1.03 11.86
CA LEU A 110 4.54 0.87 11.06
C LEU A 110 4.73 1.34 9.61
N LEU A 111 5.40 2.49 9.41
CA LEU A 111 5.75 2.98 8.08
C LEU A 111 6.67 1.99 7.35
N ASP A 112 7.78 1.62 7.95
CA ASP A 112 8.77 0.74 7.34
C ASP A 112 8.17 -0.64 7.01
N ALA A 113 7.33 -1.19 7.90
CA ALA A 113 6.63 -2.45 7.67
C ALA A 113 5.63 -2.35 6.50
N SER A 114 4.80 -1.30 6.46
CA SER A 114 3.80 -1.14 5.40
C SER A 114 4.44 -0.98 4.03
N LEU A 115 5.48 -0.16 3.96
CA LEU A 115 6.23 0.09 2.73
C LEU A 115 6.97 -1.18 2.25
N THR A 116 7.59 -1.92 3.17
CA THR A 116 8.24 -3.20 2.85
C THR A 116 7.23 -4.22 2.34
N ALA A 117 6.06 -4.33 2.97
CA ALA A 117 5.00 -5.25 2.53
C ALA A 117 4.46 -4.89 1.14
N SER A 118 4.26 -3.59 0.85
CA SER A 118 3.81 -3.12 -0.46
C SER A 118 4.83 -3.46 -1.55
N VAL A 119 6.11 -3.11 -1.35
CA VAL A 119 7.19 -3.36 -2.31
C VAL A 119 7.41 -4.86 -2.56
N ALA A 120 7.42 -5.68 -1.50
CA ALA A 120 7.57 -7.14 -1.63
C ALA A 120 6.36 -7.76 -2.36
N THR A 121 5.15 -7.25 -2.13
CA THR A 121 3.95 -7.69 -2.84
C THR A 121 3.99 -7.32 -4.32
N LEU A 122 4.48 -6.12 -4.67
CA LEU A 122 4.69 -5.72 -6.07
C LEU A 122 5.67 -6.66 -6.79
N LEU A 123 6.75 -7.06 -6.13
CA LEU A 123 7.67 -8.08 -6.68
C LEU A 123 6.97 -9.42 -6.88
N ALA A 124 6.17 -9.87 -5.91
CA ALA A 124 5.39 -11.10 -6.01
C ALA A 124 4.40 -11.06 -7.20
N ILE A 125 3.73 -9.92 -7.41
CA ILE A 125 2.87 -9.69 -8.58
C ILE A 125 3.68 -9.75 -9.88
N ALA A 126 4.86 -9.13 -9.92
CA ALA A 126 5.74 -9.15 -11.08
C ALA A 126 6.15 -10.58 -11.46
N VAL A 127 6.55 -11.39 -10.47
CA VAL A 127 6.93 -12.80 -10.66
C VAL A 127 5.73 -13.63 -11.11
N GLU A 128 4.55 -13.45 -10.53
CA GLU A 128 3.32 -14.14 -10.96
C GLU A 128 2.96 -13.79 -12.39
N ARG A 129 3.04 -12.52 -12.78
CA ARG A 129 2.81 -12.08 -14.16
C ARG A 129 3.82 -12.67 -15.12
N HIS A 130 5.11 -12.71 -14.74
CA HIS A 130 6.15 -13.34 -15.54
C HIS A 130 5.83 -14.83 -15.80
N ARG A 131 5.49 -15.57 -14.75
CA ARG A 131 5.11 -17.01 -14.86
C ARG A 131 3.87 -17.19 -15.75
N SER A 132 2.83 -16.37 -15.53
CA SER A 132 1.58 -16.44 -16.29
C SER A 132 1.78 -16.15 -17.78
N VAL A 133 2.68 -15.22 -18.14
CA VAL A 133 2.98 -14.87 -19.54
C VAL A 133 3.89 -15.90 -20.20
N MET A 134 4.85 -16.48 -19.47
CA MET A 134 5.81 -17.46 -20.01
C MET A 134 5.23 -18.88 -20.10
N ALA A 135 4.25 -19.22 -19.26
CA ALA A 135 3.62 -20.54 -19.25
C ALA A 135 2.72 -20.70 -20.50
N VAL A 136 3.19 -21.50 -21.46
CA VAL A 136 2.40 -21.89 -22.65
C VAL A 136 1.27 -22.87 -22.28
N GLN A 137 1.37 -23.54 -21.12
CA GLN A 137 0.41 -24.51 -20.63
C GLN A 137 -0.34 -23.99 -19.41
N LEU A 138 -1.67 -24.13 -19.44
CA LEU A 138 -2.63 -23.71 -18.40
C LEU A 138 -2.36 -24.33 -17.01
N HIS A 139 -1.45 -25.30 -16.91
CA HIS A 139 -1.21 -26.14 -15.72
C HIS A 139 -0.26 -25.51 -14.69
N ASN A 140 0.41 -24.38 -14.96
CA ASN A 140 1.44 -23.79 -14.09
C ASN A 140 0.96 -22.60 -13.26
N ARG A 141 -0.34 -22.50 -12.97
CA ARG A 141 -0.84 -21.49 -12.02
C ARG A 141 -0.35 -21.81 -10.61
N LEU A 142 0.08 -20.80 -9.88
CA LEU A 142 0.44 -20.96 -8.46
C LEU A 142 -0.77 -21.51 -7.68
N PRO A 143 -0.64 -22.62 -6.94
CA PRO A 143 -1.71 -23.11 -6.10
C PRO A 143 -2.00 -22.09 -4.99
N ARG A 144 -3.26 -21.96 -4.60
CA ARG A 144 -3.71 -20.98 -3.57
C ARG A 144 -2.87 -21.03 -2.29
N GLY A 145 -2.53 -22.23 -1.82
CA GLY A 145 -1.71 -22.41 -0.63
C GLY A 145 -0.34 -21.74 -0.71
N ARG A 146 0.34 -21.79 -1.89
CA ARG A 146 1.63 -21.11 -2.08
C ARG A 146 1.50 -19.60 -2.07
N VAL A 147 0.40 -19.05 -2.61
CA VAL A 147 0.14 -17.61 -2.55
C VAL A 147 -0.08 -17.15 -1.12
N VAL A 148 -0.86 -17.89 -0.34
CA VAL A 148 -1.08 -17.59 1.09
C VAL A 148 0.23 -17.64 1.87
N MET A 149 1.05 -18.70 1.67
CA MET A 149 2.37 -18.79 2.32
C MET A 149 3.28 -17.61 1.93
N LEU A 150 3.26 -17.20 0.67
CA LEU A 150 4.01 -16.02 0.20
C LEU A 150 3.54 -14.75 0.91
N ILE A 151 2.23 -14.54 1.02
CA ILE A 151 1.65 -13.39 1.73
C ILE A 151 2.07 -13.39 3.20
N VAL A 152 1.95 -14.53 3.88
CA VAL A 152 2.40 -14.67 5.28
C VAL A 152 3.89 -14.35 5.40
N GLY A 153 4.73 -14.89 4.51
CA GLY A 153 6.16 -14.61 4.48
C GLY A 153 6.48 -13.12 4.28
N VAL A 154 5.75 -12.45 3.39
CA VAL A 154 5.88 -11.00 3.17
C VAL A 154 5.58 -10.22 4.47
N TRP A 155 4.49 -10.52 5.17
CA TRP A 155 4.14 -9.83 6.40
C TRP A 155 5.09 -10.13 7.56
N VAL A 156 5.54 -11.38 7.71
CA VAL A 156 6.55 -11.74 8.73
C VAL A 156 7.85 -10.98 8.49
N ALA A 157 8.32 -10.92 7.24
CA ALA A 157 9.53 -10.16 6.89
C ALA A 157 9.34 -8.66 7.09
N ALA A 158 8.20 -8.10 6.66
CA ALA A 158 7.89 -6.68 6.76
C ALA A 158 7.79 -6.21 8.22
N LEU A 159 7.06 -6.95 9.07
CA LEU A 159 6.95 -6.64 10.50
C LEU A 159 8.30 -6.86 11.21
N GLY A 160 9.04 -7.89 10.85
CA GLY A 160 10.39 -8.10 11.36
C GLY A 160 11.30 -6.91 11.07
N LEU A 161 11.41 -6.50 9.81
CA LEU A 161 12.25 -5.37 9.42
C LEU A 161 11.77 -4.03 10.00
N GLY A 162 10.46 -3.82 10.15
CA GLY A 162 9.92 -2.59 10.72
C GLY A 162 10.07 -2.48 12.23
N LEU A 163 9.95 -3.60 12.98
CA LEU A 163 9.93 -3.58 14.46
C LEU A 163 11.27 -3.92 15.10
N LEU A 164 12.13 -4.72 14.44
CA LEU A 164 13.45 -5.08 14.94
C LEU A 164 14.36 -3.89 15.29
N PRO A 165 14.33 -2.75 14.54
CA PRO A 165 15.19 -1.62 14.85
C PRO A 165 14.98 -1.05 16.25
N ALA A 166 13.77 -1.08 16.77
CA ALA A 166 13.43 -0.62 18.12
C ALA A 166 14.19 -1.41 19.22
N ARG A 167 14.58 -2.66 18.93
CA ARG A 167 15.27 -3.54 19.90
C ARG A 167 16.76 -3.68 19.63
N PHE A 168 17.15 -3.81 18.36
CA PHE A 168 18.50 -4.27 18.01
C PHE A 168 19.27 -3.31 17.11
N TRP A 169 18.59 -2.33 16.45
CA TRP A 169 19.22 -1.51 15.42
C TRP A 169 19.00 0.01 15.62
N HIS A 170 18.77 0.38 16.87
CA HIS A 170 18.70 1.78 17.29
C HIS A 170 20.09 2.37 17.55
N CYS A 171 20.15 3.70 17.70
CA CYS A 171 21.40 4.40 18.02
C CYS A 171 21.38 5.06 19.42
N LEU A 172 20.47 4.66 20.32
CA LEU A 172 20.32 5.27 21.65
C LEU A 172 21.56 5.17 22.52
N CYS A 173 22.48 4.24 22.23
CA CYS A 173 23.73 4.04 22.96
C CYS A 173 24.97 4.55 22.19
N ALA A 174 24.79 5.11 20.96
CA ALA A 174 25.88 5.59 20.13
C ALA A 174 25.38 6.71 19.21
N LEU A 175 25.21 7.91 19.76
CA LEU A 175 24.55 9.06 19.11
C LEU A 175 25.22 9.46 17.79
N GLU A 176 26.54 9.31 17.67
CA GLU A 176 27.30 9.56 16.44
C GLU A 176 26.93 8.66 15.26
N ARG A 177 26.29 7.50 15.54
CA ARG A 177 25.80 6.56 14.51
C ARG A 177 24.34 6.82 14.13
N CYS A 178 23.70 7.80 14.73
CA CYS A 178 22.32 8.12 14.43
C CYS A 178 22.18 8.74 13.04
N SER A 179 21.07 8.43 12.40
CA SER A 179 20.62 9.08 11.17
C SER A 179 20.20 10.51 11.44
N ARG A 180 20.38 11.40 10.46
CA ARG A 180 19.89 12.78 10.52
C ARG A 180 18.39 12.85 10.22
N MET A 181 17.89 12.01 9.29
CA MET A 181 16.48 11.96 8.94
C MET A 181 15.63 11.26 10.01
N ALA A 182 16.13 10.15 10.55
CA ALA A 182 15.48 9.34 11.57
C ALA A 182 16.35 9.24 12.85
N PRO A 183 16.32 10.25 13.74
CA PRO A 183 17.32 10.47 14.78
C PRO A 183 17.48 9.40 15.85
N LEU A 184 16.59 8.41 15.92
CA LEU A 184 16.68 7.28 16.84
C LEU A 184 17.14 5.98 16.16
N LEU A 185 17.21 5.97 14.82
CA LEU A 185 17.68 4.83 14.03
C LEU A 185 19.17 4.97 13.67
N SER A 186 19.85 3.84 13.59
CA SER A 186 21.24 3.82 13.14
C SER A 186 21.34 4.03 11.62
N ARG A 187 22.40 4.70 11.16
CA ARG A 187 22.72 4.86 9.75
C ARG A 187 22.82 3.52 9.03
N SER A 188 23.39 2.51 9.69
CA SER A 188 23.52 1.16 9.12
C SER A 188 22.17 0.52 8.82
N TYR A 189 21.15 0.71 9.66
CA TYR A 189 19.79 0.25 9.38
C TYR A 189 19.23 0.89 8.13
N LEU A 190 19.28 2.22 8.01
CA LEU A 190 18.76 2.94 6.84
C LEU A 190 19.50 2.53 5.56
N THR A 191 20.81 2.32 5.63
CA THR A 191 21.61 1.85 4.49
C THR A 191 21.14 0.46 4.03
N VAL A 192 21.00 -0.49 4.96
CA VAL A 192 20.55 -1.85 4.64
C VAL A 192 19.12 -1.83 4.09
N TRP A 193 18.23 -1.06 4.69
CA TRP A 193 16.83 -0.94 4.25
C TRP A 193 16.75 -0.31 2.84
N ALA A 194 17.48 0.77 2.57
CA ALA A 194 17.52 1.42 1.27
C ALA A 194 18.12 0.50 0.20
N LEU A 195 19.25 -0.17 0.48
CA LEU A 195 19.88 -1.10 -0.46
C LEU A 195 18.98 -2.31 -0.76
N SER A 196 18.33 -2.89 0.25
CA SER A 196 17.40 -4.00 0.04
C SER A 196 16.19 -3.59 -0.82
N SER A 197 15.65 -2.40 -0.61
CA SER A 197 14.56 -1.85 -1.41
C SER A 197 14.99 -1.58 -2.85
N LEU A 198 16.19 -1.03 -3.08
CA LEU A 198 16.77 -0.84 -4.41
C LEU A 198 17.01 -2.17 -5.12
N LEU A 199 17.49 -3.20 -4.42
CA LEU A 199 17.65 -4.54 -4.97
C LEU A 199 16.31 -5.11 -5.45
N VAL A 200 15.27 -5.04 -4.63
CA VAL A 200 13.91 -5.48 -5.02
C VAL A 200 13.43 -4.72 -6.25
N PHE A 201 13.67 -3.41 -6.31
CA PHE A 201 13.36 -2.59 -7.48
C PHE A 201 14.09 -3.08 -8.74
N LEU A 202 15.40 -3.32 -8.67
CA LEU A 202 16.19 -3.84 -9.81
C LEU A 202 15.65 -5.22 -10.27
N LEU A 203 15.28 -6.08 -9.34
CA LEU A 203 14.65 -7.37 -9.67
C LEU A 203 13.32 -7.18 -10.40
N MET A 204 12.46 -6.23 -9.97
CA MET A 204 11.23 -5.90 -10.68
C MET A 204 11.51 -5.40 -12.11
N VAL A 205 12.47 -4.48 -12.28
CA VAL A 205 12.87 -4.00 -13.60
C VAL A 205 13.32 -5.16 -14.49
N ALA A 206 14.16 -6.07 -13.97
CA ALA A 206 14.65 -7.23 -14.72
C ALA A 206 13.50 -8.16 -15.13
N VAL A 207 12.57 -8.45 -14.21
CA VAL A 207 11.39 -9.31 -14.48
C VAL A 207 10.50 -8.68 -15.55
N TYR A 208 10.16 -7.41 -15.41
CA TYR A 208 9.30 -6.71 -16.38
C TYR A 208 9.97 -6.52 -17.74
N THR A 209 11.29 -6.27 -17.78
CA THR A 209 12.04 -6.23 -19.03
C THR A 209 11.99 -7.58 -19.74
N ARG A 210 12.14 -8.69 -19.03
CA ARG A 210 11.98 -10.04 -19.59
C ARG A 210 10.59 -10.27 -20.17
N ILE A 211 9.53 -9.88 -19.43
CA ILE A 211 8.14 -9.96 -19.93
C ILE A 211 8.00 -9.15 -21.22
N PHE A 212 8.47 -7.90 -21.24
CA PHE A 212 8.40 -7.02 -22.39
C PHE A 212 9.10 -7.60 -23.62
N LEU A 213 10.35 -8.06 -23.45
CA LEU A 213 11.13 -8.63 -24.55
C LEU A 213 10.49 -9.92 -25.08
N TYR A 214 9.99 -10.80 -24.23
CA TYR A 214 9.29 -12.02 -24.63
C TYR A 214 8.04 -11.71 -25.44
N VAL A 215 7.21 -10.83 -24.94
CA VAL A 215 5.97 -10.40 -25.61
C VAL A 215 6.27 -9.75 -26.95
N ARG A 216 7.25 -8.83 -27.01
CA ARG A 216 7.69 -8.18 -28.26
C ARG A 216 8.16 -9.18 -29.30
N ARG A 217 9.00 -10.16 -28.90
CA ARG A 217 9.48 -11.23 -29.78
C ARG A 217 8.32 -12.11 -30.29
N ARG A 218 7.37 -12.45 -29.44
CA ARG A 218 6.22 -13.26 -29.79
C ARG A 218 5.28 -12.53 -30.76
N VAL A 219 4.99 -11.27 -30.52
CA VAL A 219 4.17 -10.44 -31.44
C VAL A 219 4.86 -10.31 -32.80
N ARG A 220 6.18 -10.10 -32.84
CA ARG A 220 6.95 -10.01 -34.10
C ARG A 220 6.88 -11.30 -34.90
N ARG A 221 7.11 -12.47 -34.29
CA ARG A 221 7.01 -13.77 -34.95
C ARG A 221 5.61 -14.05 -35.50
N MET A 222 4.56 -13.65 -34.77
CA MET A 222 3.18 -13.83 -35.22
C MET A 222 2.79 -12.85 -36.36
N SER A 223 3.45 -11.69 -36.49
CA SER A 223 3.21 -10.77 -37.60
C SER A 223 3.87 -11.24 -38.90
N GLU A 224 4.88 -12.09 -38.80
CA GLU A 224 5.55 -12.74 -39.95
C GLU A 224 4.80 -13.95 -40.49
N HIS A 225 3.93 -14.58 -39.69
CA HIS A 225 3.04 -15.67 -40.09
C HIS A 225 1.60 -15.18 -40.14
N VAL A 226 1.05 -15.12 -41.31
CA VAL A 226 -0.30 -14.66 -41.68
C VAL A 226 -1.39 -15.17 -40.74
N SER A 227 -2.20 -14.26 -40.19
CA SER A 227 -3.44 -14.48 -39.40
C SER A 227 -3.27 -14.41 -37.87
N CYS A 228 -2.66 -13.35 -37.37
CA CYS A 228 -2.81 -13.06 -35.93
C CYS A 228 -4.15 -12.42 -35.63
N HIS A 229 -4.98 -13.06 -34.79
CA HIS A 229 -6.27 -12.53 -34.36
C HIS A 229 -6.06 -11.16 -33.69
N PRO A 230 -6.65 -10.04 -34.17
CA PRO A 230 -6.42 -8.67 -33.66
C PRO A 230 -6.57 -8.57 -32.14
N ARG A 231 -7.52 -9.32 -31.59
CA ARG A 231 -7.87 -9.35 -30.15
C ARG A 231 -6.71 -9.81 -29.24
N TYR A 232 -5.87 -10.74 -29.69
CA TYR A 232 -4.72 -11.21 -28.89
C TYR A 232 -3.62 -10.15 -28.80
N ARG A 233 -3.37 -9.44 -29.92
CA ARG A 233 -2.39 -8.33 -29.99
C ARG A 233 -2.80 -7.18 -29.05
N GLU A 234 -4.07 -6.81 -29.03
CA GLU A 234 -4.59 -5.74 -28.16
C GLU A 234 -4.48 -6.09 -26.68
N THR A 235 -4.84 -7.32 -26.29
CA THR A 235 -4.74 -7.78 -24.92
C THR A 235 -3.29 -7.75 -24.42
N THR A 236 -2.36 -8.20 -25.25
CA THR A 236 -0.94 -8.25 -24.92
C THR A 236 -0.32 -6.85 -24.78
N LEU A 237 -0.65 -5.94 -25.71
CA LEU A 237 -0.20 -4.54 -25.66
C LEU A 237 -0.80 -3.83 -24.42
N SER A 238 -2.03 -4.12 -24.06
CA SER A 238 -2.67 -3.58 -22.87
C SER A 238 -1.97 -4.00 -21.59
N LEU A 239 -1.56 -5.26 -21.47
CA LEU A 239 -0.77 -5.76 -20.33
C LEU A 239 0.58 -5.05 -20.22
N VAL A 240 1.31 -4.91 -21.33
CA VAL A 240 2.60 -4.22 -21.36
C VAL A 240 2.45 -2.76 -20.92
N LYS A 241 1.44 -2.04 -21.44
CA LYS A 241 1.17 -0.66 -21.04
C LYS A 241 0.92 -0.54 -19.52
N THR A 242 0.14 -1.47 -18.94
CA THR A 242 -0.13 -1.47 -17.50
C THR A 242 1.15 -1.63 -16.68
N VAL A 243 2.02 -2.55 -17.08
CA VAL A 243 3.30 -2.82 -16.44
C VAL A 243 4.21 -1.58 -16.48
N VAL A 244 4.32 -0.94 -17.65
CA VAL A 244 5.14 0.27 -17.81
C VAL A 244 4.64 1.41 -16.91
N ILE A 245 3.31 1.57 -16.79
CA ILE A 245 2.72 2.60 -15.93
C ILE A 245 3.06 2.33 -14.46
N ILE A 246 2.87 1.09 -14.00
CA ILE A 246 3.14 0.71 -12.60
C ILE A 246 4.62 0.90 -12.26
N LEU A 247 5.51 0.40 -13.12
CA LEU A 247 6.94 0.52 -12.92
C LEU A 247 7.38 1.99 -12.97
N GLY A 248 6.88 2.76 -13.94
CA GLY A 248 7.17 4.19 -14.07
C GLY A 248 6.71 4.99 -12.84
N ALA A 249 5.49 4.73 -12.34
CA ALA A 249 4.99 5.34 -11.13
C ALA A 249 5.86 5.00 -9.91
N PHE A 250 6.25 3.73 -9.77
CA PHE A 250 7.12 3.29 -8.69
C PHE A 250 8.48 4.00 -8.75
N VAL A 251 9.11 4.09 -9.94
CA VAL A 251 10.39 4.81 -10.12
C VAL A 251 10.26 6.26 -9.67
N VAL A 252 9.23 6.96 -10.16
CA VAL A 252 9.05 8.39 -9.88
C VAL A 252 8.74 8.64 -8.40
N CYS A 253 7.89 7.80 -7.80
CA CYS A 253 7.44 8.03 -6.43
C CYS A 253 8.45 7.54 -5.37
N TRP A 254 9.19 6.47 -5.65
CA TRP A 254 10.03 5.80 -4.65
C TRP A 254 11.52 6.10 -4.76
N THR A 255 12.08 6.14 -5.98
CA THR A 255 13.53 6.30 -6.16
C THR A 255 14.09 7.53 -5.48
N PRO A 256 13.45 8.73 -5.53
CA PRO A 256 13.97 9.90 -4.84
C PRO A 256 14.11 9.71 -3.33
N ALA A 257 13.10 9.13 -2.68
CA ALA A 257 13.13 8.85 -1.26
C ALA A 257 14.24 7.85 -0.88
N GLN A 258 14.42 6.79 -1.68
CA GLN A 258 15.45 5.78 -1.46
C GLN A 258 16.86 6.34 -1.61
N VAL A 259 17.09 7.21 -2.60
CA VAL A 259 18.38 7.87 -2.79
C VAL A 259 18.72 8.75 -1.59
N VAL A 260 17.76 9.54 -1.11
CA VAL A 260 17.97 10.43 0.04
C VAL A 260 18.24 9.63 1.33
N LEU A 261 17.49 8.54 1.55
CA LEU A 261 17.74 7.63 2.67
C LEU A 261 19.11 6.97 2.60
N LEU A 262 19.56 6.59 1.41
CA LEU A 262 20.88 6.00 1.22
C LEU A 262 21.99 7.04 1.48
N LEU A 263 21.83 8.28 1.01
CA LEU A 263 22.78 9.37 1.25
C LEU A 263 22.91 9.68 2.76
N ASP A 264 21.79 9.69 3.50
CA ASP A 264 21.79 9.86 4.96
C ASP A 264 22.46 8.66 5.66
N GLY A 265 22.12 7.44 5.24
CA GLY A 265 22.72 6.21 5.76
C GLY A 265 24.23 6.13 5.54
N LEU A 266 24.72 6.60 4.40
CA LEU A 266 26.15 6.68 4.08
C LEU A 266 26.87 7.86 4.77
N GLY A 267 26.12 8.72 5.47
CA GLY A 267 26.69 9.84 6.24
C GLY A 267 27.13 11.02 5.38
N CYS A 268 26.46 11.29 4.24
CA CYS A 268 26.78 12.44 3.41
C CYS A 268 26.45 13.74 4.13
N GLU A 269 27.45 14.43 4.66
CA GLU A 269 27.28 15.68 5.39
C GLU A 269 26.99 16.87 4.47
N SER A 270 27.52 16.87 3.27
CA SER A 270 27.30 17.92 2.25
C SER A 270 25.92 17.83 1.59
N CYS A 271 25.23 16.68 1.73
CA CYS A 271 23.89 16.47 1.17
C CYS A 271 22.83 17.12 2.06
N ASN A 272 22.03 18.02 1.51
CA ASN A 272 20.96 18.66 2.25
C ASN A 272 19.70 17.78 2.36
N VAL A 273 19.86 16.58 2.95
CA VAL A 273 18.78 15.56 3.04
C VAL A 273 17.56 16.04 3.81
N LEU A 274 17.75 16.87 4.85
CA LEU A 274 16.65 17.38 5.68
C LEU A 274 15.73 18.38 4.96
N ALA A 275 16.23 19.05 3.93
CA ALA A 275 15.43 20.01 3.16
C ALA A 275 14.35 19.32 2.31
N VAL A 276 14.64 18.11 1.83
CA VAL A 276 13.80 17.39 0.85
C VAL A 276 13.02 16.21 1.44
N GLU A 277 13.40 15.74 2.63
CA GLU A 277 12.84 14.57 3.31
C GLU A 277 11.31 14.51 3.28
N LYS A 278 10.65 15.59 3.71
CA LYS A 278 9.18 15.62 3.85
C LYS A 278 8.44 15.50 2.52
N TYR A 279 9.01 16.09 1.47
CA TYR A 279 8.42 16.04 0.12
C TYR A 279 8.58 14.64 -0.50
N PHE A 280 9.70 13.98 -0.26
CA PHE A 280 9.91 12.63 -0.75
C PHE A 280 9.11 11.58 0.02
N LEU A 281 8.88 11.78 1.32
CA LEU A 281 7.94 10.96 2.08
C LEU A 281 6.52 11.09 1.54
N LEU A 282 6.06 12.30 1.25
CA LEU A 282 4.76 12.55 0.64
C LEU A 282 4.66 11.90 -0.76
N LEU A 283 5.72 12.00 -1.56
CA LEU A 283 5.77 11.38 -2.89
C LEU A 283 5.71 9.83 -2.79
N ALA A 284 6.38 9.23 -1.79
CA ALA A 284 6.32 7.81 -1.53
C ALA A 284 4.90 7.35 -1.12
N GLU A 285 4.17 8.17 -0.35
CA GLU A 285 2.77 7.92 0.01
C GLU A 285 1.85 7.90 -1.23
N VAL A 286 2.08 8.82 -2.18
CA VAL A 286 1.33 8.88 -3.46
C VAL A 286 1.44 7.56 -4.24
N ASN A 287 2.53 6.80 -4.10
CA ASN A 287 2.66 5.49 -4.75
C ASN A 287 1.52 4.52 -4.37
N SER A 288 1.13 4.47 -3.09
CA SER A 288 0.02 3.63 -2.62
C SER A 288 -1.33 4.03 -3.23
N LEU A 289 -1.53 5.32 -3.51
CA LEU A 289 -2.70 5.80 -4.26
C LEU A 289 -2.65 5.37 -5.72
N VAL A 290 -1.49 5.51 -6.37
CA VAL A 290 -1.30 5.17 -7.79
C VAL A 290 -1.56 3.68 -8.02
N ASN A 291 -1.11 2.79 -7.13
CA ASN A 291 -1.36 1.36 -7.21
C ASN A 291 -2.86 1.07 -7.33
N ALA A 292 -3.68 1.58 -6.41
CA ALA A 292 -5.13 1.39 -6.41
C ALA A 292 -5.78 1.93 -7.70
N VAL A 293 -5.39 3.13 -8.14
CA VAL A 293 -5.94 3.77 -9.36
C VAL A 293 -5.57 2.96 -10.60
N VAL A 294 -4.32 2.54 -10.76
CA VAL A 294 -3.88 1.81 -11.95
C VAL A 294 -4.61 0.48 -12.08
N TYR A 295 -4.70 -0.32 -11.01
CA TYR A 295 -5.42 -1.59 -11.06
C TYR A 295 -6.90 -1.39 -11.31
N SER A 296 -7.50 -0.38 -10.70
CA SER A 296 -8.92 -0.05 -10.86
C SER A 296 -9.27 0.39 -12.28
N CYS A 297 -8.41 1.20 -12.89
CA CYS A 297 -8.65 1.73 -14.25
C CYS A 297 -8.31 0.73 -15.36
N ARG A 298 -7.40 -0.22 -15.11
CA ARG A 298 -6.92 -1.15 -16.16
C ARG A 298 -7.71 -2.44 -16.23
N ASP A 299 -8.31 -2.89 -15.14
CA ASP A 299 -9.13 -4.10 -15.09
C ASP A 299 -10.61 -3.75 -15.35
N ALA A 300 -11.18 -4.30 -16.46
CA ALA A 300 -12.55 -4.03 -16.85
C ALA A 300 -13.58 -4.59 -15.86
N GLU A 301 -13.31 -5.76 -15.27
CA GLU A 301 -14.18 -6.36 -14.25
C GLU A 301 -14.13 -5.55 -12.95
N MET A 302 -12.94 -5.08 -12.56
CA MET A 302 -12.78 -4.20 -11.40
C MET A 302 -13.59 -2.91 -11.58
N ARG A 303 -13.50 -2.26 -12.76
CA ARG A 303 -14.29 -1.06 -13.06
C ARG A 303 -15.79 -1.29 -12.99
N ARG A 304 -16.28 -2.44 -13.49
CA ARG A 304 -17.71 -2.80 -13.41
C ARG A 304 -18.13 -3.00 -11.95
N THR A 305 -17.33 -3.72 -11.17
CA THR A 305 -17.61 -3.97 -9.75
C THR A 305 -17.61 -2.66 -8.96
N PHE A 306 -16.69 -1.74 -9.22
CA PHE A 306 -16.69 -0.42 -8.57
C PHE A 306 -17.94 0.40 -8.88
N ARG A 307 -18.35 0.46 -10.15
CA ARG A 307 -19.59 1.17 -10.51
C ARG A 307 -20.78 0.56 -9.77
N HIS A 308 -20.87 -0.75 -9.71
CA HIS A 308 -21.93 -1.44 -8.99
C HIS A 308 -21.93 -1.11 -7.50
N LEU A 309 -20.76 -1.19 -6.82
CA LEU A 309 -20.62 -0.86 -5.40
C LEU A 309 -20.98 0.60 -5.12
N LEU A 310 -20.50 1.54 -5.93
CA LEU A 310 -20.80 2.96 -5.77
C LEU A 310 -22.29 3.25 -6.02
N CYS A 311 -22.92 2.66 -7.08
CA CYS A 311 -24.35 2.79 -7.30
C CYS A 311 -25.18 2.21 -6.17
N CYS A 312 -24.81 1.03 -5.62
CA CYS A 312 -25.50 0.44 -4.47
C CYS A 312 -25.38 1.32 -3.21
N LEU A 313 -24.24 1.95 -2.98
CA LEU A 313 -24.04 2.88 -1.85
C LEU A 313 -24.90 4.13 -2.03
N CYS A 314 -24.92 4.73 -3.23
CA CYS A 314 -25.74 5.90 -3.53
C CYS A 314 -27.26 5.60 -3.40
N LEU A 315 -27.73 4.43 -3.89
CA LEU A 315 -29.12 4.03 -3.77
C LEU A 315 -29.54 3.73 -2.31
N ARG A 316 -28.62 3.13 -1.53
CA ARG A 316 -28.86 2.88 -0.11
C ARG A 316 -28.94 4.17 0.70
N GLN A 317 -28.11 5.15 0.35
CA GLN A 317 -28.11 6.48 0.98
C GLN A 317 -29.36 7.27 0.61
N SER A 318 -29.84 7.18 -0.65
CA SER A 318 -31.08 7.80 -1.10
C SER A 318 -32.32 7.21 -0.37
N LYS A 319 -32.36 5.88 -0.14
CA LYS A 319 -33.44 5.25 0.63
C LYS A 319 -33.43 5.66 2.12
N HIS A 320 -32.25 5.89 2.70
CA HIS A 320 -32.16 6.33 4.11
C HIS A 320 -32.54 7.79 4.30
N MET A 321 -32.46 8.60 3.25
CA MET A 321 -32.80 10.02 3.29
C MET A 321 -34.27 10.28 2.91
N SER A 322 -34.96 9.29 2.31
CA SER A 322 -36.37 9.37 1.94
C SER A 322 -37.35 8.77 2.94
N ASP A 323 -36.88 8.29 4.11
CA ASP A 323 -37.72 7.80 5.20
C ASP A 323 -37.59 8.69 6.47
N PRO A 324 -38.19 9.88 6.51
CA PRO A 324 -38.27 10.68 7.74
C PRO A 324 -39.29 10.15 8.75
N TYR A 325 -40.09 9.13 8.39
CA TYR A 325 -41.19 8.63 9.22
C TYR A 325 -40.91 7.33 10.01
N ALA A 326 -39.79 6.69 9.85
CA ALA A 326 -39.50 5.43 10.55
C ALA A 326 -39.08 5.58 12.03
N ALA A 327 -38.94 6.78 12.55
CA ALA A 327 -38.53 7.05 13.94
C ALA A 327 -39.71 7.20 14.93
N SER A 328 -40.98 7.26 14.47
CA SER A 328 -42.12 7.54 15.33
C SER A 328 -43.04 6.32 15.64
N ALA A 329 -42.70 5.12 15.19
CA ALA A 329 -43.59 3.95 15.34
C ALA A 329 -43.03 2.88 16.31
N ARG A 330 -42.37 3.27 17.40
CA ARG A 330 -41.99 2.35 18.49
C ARG A 330 -42.59 2.70 19.85
N THR A 331 -43.79 3.23 19.87
CA THR A 331 -44.65 3.24 21.08
C THR A 331 -46.09 3.13 20.64
N GLY A 332 -46.67 1.94 20.78
CA GLY A 332 -48.11 1.78 20.54
C GLY A 332 -48.51 0.32 20.33
N THR A 333 -48.74 -0.37 21.44
CA THR A 333 -49.80 -1.36 21.71
C THR A 333 -50.17 -2.38 20.61
N SER A 334 -49.90 -3.61 20.93
CA SER A 334 -50.47 -4.83 20.36
C SER A 334 -52.01 -4.78 20.28
N THR A 335 -52.55 -4.89 19.07
CA THR A 335 -53.93 -5.37 18.87
C THR A 335 -53.96 -6.36 17.72
N ARG A 336 -54.20 -7.62 18.08
CA ARG A 336 -54.46 -8.74 17.15
C ARG A 336 -55.74 -8.43 16.39
N ILE A 337 -55.70 -8.35 15.08
CA ILE A 337 -56.86 -8.48 14.22
C ILE A 337 -56.68 -9.78 13.44
N MET A 338 -57.57 -10.76 13.73
CA MET A 338 -57.77 -11.95 12.91
C MET A 338 -58.45 -11.53 11.60
N LEU A 339 -57.96 -12.02 10.47
CA LEU A 339 -58.67 -12.02 9.20
C LEU A 339 -58.83 -13.47 8.72
N PRO A 340 -59.96 -13.79 8.07
CA PRO A 340 -60.39 -15.16 7.85
C PRO A 340 -59.72 -15.81 6.63
N GLU A 341 -59.63 -17.11 6.77
CA GLU A 341 -59.31 -18.13 5.77
C GLU A 341 -60.26 -18.04 4.56
N ASN A 342 -59.70 -17.94 3.35
CA ASN A 342 -60.43 -18.28 2.14
C ASN A 342 -59.60 -19.26 1.30
N SER A 343 -60.10 -20.47 1.32
CA SER A 343 -59.75 -21.61 0.47
C SER A 343 -60.09 -21.30 -1.01
N TYR A 344 -59.16 -21.58 -1.95
CA TYR A 344 -59.49 -21.94 -3.33
C TYR A 344 -58.53 -23.02 -3.87
N PRO A 345 -59.00 -23.91 -4.77
CA PRO A 345 -58.50 -25.26 -4.90
C PRO A 345 -57.41 -25.43 -5.96
N LEU A 346 -56.73 -26.56 -5.81
CA LEU A 346 -55.88 -27.22 -6.79
C LEU A 346 -56.51 -27.32 -8.17
N MET A 347 -55.78 -26.99 -9.21
CA MET A 347 -56.03 -27.47 -10.58
C MET A 347 -54.78 -28.11 -11.10
N ASP A 348 -54.88 -29.41 -11.21
CA ASP A 348 -53.98 -30.37 -11.86
C ASP A 348 -54.13 -30.21 -13.39
N SER A 349 -53.01 -30.19 -14.12
CA SER A 349 -52.98 -30.71 -15.51
C SER A 349 -51.57 -30.84 -16.02
N THR A 350 -51.17 -32.06 -16.12
CA THR A 350 -50.26 -32.68 -17.11
C THR A 350 -50.32 -32.02 -18.50
N LEU A 351 -49.12 -31.64 -19.02
CA LEU A 351 -48.54 -32.09 -20.27
C LEU A 351 -47.11 -31.56 -20.39
#